data_711f050790748a9964e611bf5e337639
#
_entry.id   711f050790748a9964e611bf5e337639
#
_cell.length_a   1.000
_cell.length_b   1.000
_cell.length_c   1.000
_cell.angle_alpha   90.00
_cell.angle_beta   90.00
_cell.angle_gamma   90.00
#
_symmetry.space_group_name_H-M   'P 1'
#
loop_
_entity.id
_entity.type
_entity.pdbx_description
1 polymer ?
#
loop_
_entity_poly.entity_id
_entity_poly.type
_entity_poly.pdbx_seq_one_letter_code
_entity_poly.pdbx_strand_id
1 'polypeptide(L)'
;MSQFLLNVIFVIYVIAGVGLVAYGFNCYAGIYLFLKNSRRVRLTDRKNILKFYREHSLDELPVVTTQLPVFNEANCVERLIEAVCAMDYPKDKHEIQVLDDSTDECYEVTKRKVAEMQARGYDIKLIHRTIRKDYKAGALKEGMVVARGNFLAIFDADFVPEKDFLLKTIPYMVMDEQVGLVQGRWGHLNRMESGLTLAQSIGIDGHFVVEQSARSWGNLFMNFNGTAGVWRR
;
A
#
# COMPACT_ATOMS: atom_id res chain seq x y z
N MET A 1 11.47 46.24 20.59
CA MET A 1 10.28 45.32 20.52
C MET A 1 9.41 45.66 21.72
N SER A 2 8.10 45.93 21.54
CA SER A 2 7.26 46.33 22.68
C SER A 2 7.07 45.14 23.63
N GLN A 3 6.94 45.40 24.95
CA GLN A 3 6.68 44.36 25.96
C GLN A 3 5.42 43.54 25.63
N PHE A 4 4.43 44.18 25.04
CA PHE A 4 3.22 43.50 24.54
C PHE A 4 3.55 42.41 23.50
N LEU A 5 4.41 42.74 22.54
CA LEU A 5 4.80 41.76 21.48
C LEU A 5 5.57 40.57 22.07
N LEU A 6 6.45 40.80 23.05
CA LEU A 6 7.17 39.75 23.76
C LEU A 6 6.22 38.80 24.49
N ASN A 7 5.23 39.37 25.19
CA ASN A 7 4.21 38.55 25.88
C ASN A 7 3.37 37.72 24.94
N VAL A 8 2.99 38.26 23.77
CA VAL A 8 2.23 37.50 22.73
C VAL A 8 3.08 36.33 22.19
N ILE A 9 4.36 36.60 21.88
CA ILE A 9 5.27 35.54 21.41
C ILE A 9 5.45 34.47 22.47
N PHE A 10 5.60 34.83 23.73
CA PHE A 10 5.72 33.87 24.84
C PHE A 10 4.47 32.99 24.99
N VAL A 11 3.28 33.57 24.91
CA VAL A 11 2.02 32.80 24.98
C VAL A 11 1.91 31.80 23.82
N ILE A 12 2.21 32.26 22.60
CA ILE A 12 2.22 31.36 21.41
C ILE A 12 3.22 30.22 21.61
N TYR A 13 4.43 30.51 22.10
CA TYR A 13 5.45 29.51 22.38
C TYR A 13 4.99 28.46 23.40
N VAL A 14 4.37 28.91 24.49
CA VAL A 14 3.81 27.99 25.50
C VAL A 14 2.70 27.12 24.95
N ILE A 15 1.76 27.67 24.18
CA ILE A 15 0.69 26.93 23.54
C ILE A 15 1.26 25.87 22.59
N ALA A 16 2.22 26.25 21.76
CA ALA A 16 2.90 25.32 20.85
C ALA A 16 3.64 24.22 21.63
N GLY A 17 4.33 24.57 22.72
CA GLY A 17 5.01 23.61 23.59
C GLY A 17 4.04 22.59 24.21
N VAL A 18 2.92 23.05 24.74
CA VAL A 18 1.86 22.17 25.28
C VAL A 18 1.31 21.25 24.19
N GLY A 19 1.06 21.78 22.98
CA GLY A 19 0.64 20.99 21.83
C GLY A 19 1.63 19.88 21.45
N LEU A 20 2.92 20.18 21.44
CA LEU A 20 3.98 19.21 21.17
C LEU A 20 4.08 18.12 22.26
N VAL A 21 3.93 18.49 23.53
CA VAL A 21 3.89 17.53 24.64
C VAL A 21 2.69 16.59 24.51
N ALA A 22 1.51 17.14 24.23
CA ALA A 22 0.30 16.35 24.01
C ALA A 22 0.46 15.38 22.82
N TYR A 23 1.06 15.84 21.72
CA TYR A 23 1.40 14.98 20.57
C TYR A 23 2.41 13.89 20.95
N GLY A 24 3.43 14.21 21.76
CA GLY A 24 4.38 13.22 22.27
C GLY A 24 3.71 12.11 23.07
N PHE A 25 2.71 12.44 23.90
CA PHE A 25 1.92 11.43 24.61
C PHE A 25 1.19 10.45 23.69
N ASN A 26 0.70 10.91 22.53
CA ASN A 26 0.09 10.04 21.53
C ASN A 26 1.06 8.96 21.02
N CYS A 27 2.35 9.26 20.88
CA CYS A 27 3.37 8.27 20.52
C CYS A 27 3.52 7.18 21.59
N TYR A 28 3.54 7.54 22.86
CA TYR A 28 3.59 6.56 23.97
C TYR A 28 2.33 5.71 24.03
N ALA A 29 1.15 6.29 23.81
CA ALA A 29 -0.10 5.54 23.70
C ALA A 29 -0.06 4.52 22.55
N GLY A 30 0.47 4.91 21.39
CA GLY A 30 0.70 4.01 20.25
C GLY A 30 1.62 2.84 20.59
N ILE A 31 2.77 3.11 21.23
CA ILE A 31 3.70 2.07 21.68
C ILE A 31 3.02 1.12 22.68
N TYR A 32 2.27 1.66 23.64
CA TYR A 32 1.52 0.85 24.60
C TYR A 32 0.50 -0.09 23.93
N LEU A 33 -0.31 0.44 22.99
CA LEU A 33 -1.27 -0.35 22.22
C LEU A 33 -0.59 -1.44 21.40
N PHE A 34 0.52 -1.13 20.76
CA PHE A 34 1.34 -2.09 20.03
C PHE A 34 1.82 -3.23 20.93
N LEU A 35 2.47 -2.90 22.04
CA LEU A 35 3.01 -3.91 22.98
C LEU A 35 1.89 -4.79 23.57
N LYS A 36 0.77 -4.17 23.95
CA LYS A 36 -0.38 -4.87 24.52
C LYS A 36 -1.00 -5.90 23.57
N ASN A 37 -1.09 -5.56 22.28
CA ASN A 37 -1.85 -6.36 21.30
C ASN A 37 -0.96 -7.26 20.43
N SER A 38 0.31 -6.92 20.21
CA SER A 38 1.18 -7.52 19.20
C SER A 38 1.25 -9.04 19.27
N ARG A 39 1.45 -9.62 20.45
CA ARG A 39 1.58 -11.08 20.61
C ARG A 39 0.27 -11.81 20.30
N ARG A 40 -0.85 -11.30 20.82
CA ARG A 40 -2.17 -11.89 20.61
C ARG A 40 -2.56 -11.86 19.15
N VAL A 41 -2.46 -10.69 18.51
CA VAL A 41 -2.89 -10.49 17.12
C VAL A 41 -2.08 -11.35 16.16
N ARG A 42 -0.74 -11.32 16.24
CA ARG A 42 0.11 -12.14 15.36
C ARG A 42 -0.20 -13.63 15.42
N LEU A 43 -0.51 -14.16 16.61
CA LEU A 43 -0.87 -15.56 16.78
C LEU A 43 -2.26 -15.86 16.20
N THR A 44 -3.20 -14.94 16.38
CA THR A 44 -4.56 -15.08 15.86
C THR A 44 -4.58 -14.99 14.34
N ASP A 45 -3.91 -14.00 13.76
CA ASP A 45 -3.83 -13.79 12.31
C ASP A 45 -3.24 -15.00 11.60
N ARG A 46 -2.13 -15.52 12.08
CA ARG A 46 -1.54 -16.73 11.51
C ARG A 46 -2.49 -17.92 11.55
N LYS A 47 -3.22 -18.11 12.65
CA LYS A 47 -4.22 -19.18 12.77
C LYS A 47 -5.38 -18.98 11.82
N ASN A 48 -5.87 -17.74 11.69
CA ASN A 48 -7.01 -17.41 10.82
C ASN A 48 -6.68 -17.63 9.35
N ILE A 49 -5.50 -17.19 8.88
CA ILE A 49 -5.06 -17.43 7.50
C ILE A 49 -4.90 -18.92 7.22
N LEU A 50 -4.28 -19.67 8.14
CA LEU A 50 -4.14 -21.12 7.99
C LEU A 50 -5.50 -21.85 8.00
N LYS A 51 -6.45 -21.38 8.80
CA LYS A 51 -7.82 -21.90 8.83
C LYS A 51 -8.53 -21.61 7.49
N PHE A 52 -8.43 -20.37 7.01
CA PHE A 52 -9.03 -19.95 5.75
C PHE A 52 -8.62 -20.89 4.59
N TYR A 53 -7.32 -21.17 4.42
CA TYR A 53 -6.82 -22.04 3.35
C TYR A 53 -7.03 -23.55 3.59
N ARG A 54 -7.54 -23.97 4.75
CA ARG A 54 -8.05 -25.31 4.97
C ARG A 54 -9.51 -25.46 4.56
N GLU A 55 -10.26 -24.37 4.64
CA GLU A 55 -11.71 -24.31 4.40
C GLU A 55 -12.06 -23.84 2.98
N HIS A 56 -11.13 -23.17 2.29
CA HIS A 56 -11.33 -22.63 0.93
C HIS A 56 -10.24 -23.09 -0.01
N SER A 57 -10.65 -23.52 -1.19
CA SER A 57 -9.72 -23.82 -2.30
C SER A 57 -9.27 -22.53 -3.01
N LEU A 58 -8.17 -22.60 -3.77
CA LEU A 58 -7.71 -21.46 -4.58
C LEU A 58 -8.73 -21.04 -5.64
N ASP A 59 -9.54 -21.98 -6.14
CA ASP A 59 -10.58 -21.71 -7.14
C ASP A 59 -11.78 -20.91 -6.58
N GLU A 60 -11.93 -20.88 -5.25
CA GLU A 60 -12.97 -20.11 -4.57
C GLU A 60 -12.55 -18.67 -4.26
N LEU A 61 -11.27 -18.35 -4.48
CA LEU A 61 -10.77 -17.00 -4.26
C LEU A 61 -11.48 -15.97 -5.15
N PRO A 62 -11.75 -14.76 -4.64
CA PRO A 62 -12.38 -13.70 -5.42
C PRO A 62 -11.46 -13.17 -6.52
N VAL A 63 -12.06 -12.51 -7.51
CA VAL A 63 -11.29 -11.78 -8.52
C VAL A 63 -10.69 -10.52 -7.91
N VAL A 64 -9.40 -10.32 -8.13
CA VAL A 64 -8.64 -9.14 -7.72
C VAL A 64 -8.17 -8.39 -8.96
N THR A 65 -8.36 -7.07 -8.98
CA THR A 65 -7.73 -6.19 -9.97
C THR A 65 -6.54 -5.49 -9.34
N THR A 66 -5.34 -5.68 -9.87
CA THR A 66 -4.16 -4.93 -9.46
C THR A 66 -3.97 -3.73 -10.37
N GLN A 67 -3.96 -2.53 -9.80
CA GLN A 67 -3.77 -1.25 -10.49
C GLN A 67 -2.36 -0.73 -10.29
N LEU A 68 -1.67 -0.45 -11.39
CA LEU A 68 -0.28 0.01 -11.45
C LEU A 68 -0.24 1.40 -12.09
N PRO A 69 -0.43 2.49 -11.31
CA PRO A 69 -0.26 3.84 -11.84
C PRO A 69 1.20 4.13 -12.15
N VAL A 70 1.47 4.55 -13.40
CA VAL A 70 2.82 4.80 -13.93
C VAL A 70 2.89 6.19 -14.54
N PHE A 71 3.99 6.92 -14.29
CA PHE A 71 4.27 8.20 -14.93
C PHE A 71 5.76 8.47 -15.05
N ASN A 72 6.34 8.35 -16.26
CA ASN A 72 7.73 8.64 -16.57
C ASN A 72 8.75 7.85 -15.70
N GLU A 73 8.47 6.56 -15.47
CA GLU A 73 9.26 5.68 -14.60
C GLU A 73 9.78 4.44 -15.35
N ALA A 74 10.38 4.67 -16.53
CA ALA A 74 10.88 3.62 -17.43
C ALA A 74 11.83 2.62 -16.76
N ASN A 75 12.61 3.07 -15.76
CA ASN A 75 13.59 2.25 -15.05
C ASN A 75 12.96 1.25 -14.05
N CYS A 76 11.69 1.45 -13.67
CA CYS A 76 11.03 0.67 -12.63
C CYS A 76 9.89 -0.19 -13.16
N VAL A 77 9.19 0.26 -14.21
CA VAL A 77 7.91 -0.30 -14.66
C VAL A 77 8.01 -1.77 -15.07
N GLU A 78 9.06 -2.19 -15.79
CA GLU A 78 9.22 -3.60 -16.20
C GLU A 78 9.33 -4.53 -14.98
N ARG A 79 10.13 -4.15 -13.99
CA ARG A 79 10.30 -4.88 -12.73
C ARG A 79 9.00 -5.01 -11.95
N LEU A 80 8.23 -3.91 -11.86
CA LEU A 80 6.92 -3.94 -11.20
C LEU A 80 5.97 -4.91 -11.91
N ILE A 81 5.82 -4.79 -13.24
CA ILE A 81 4.92 -5.67 -14.01
C ILE A 81 5.32 -7.13 -13.83
N GLU A 82 6.60 -7.46 -13.89
CA GLU A 82 7.10 -8.82 -13.65
C GLU A 82 6.76 -9.32 -12.25
N ALA A 83 7.00 -8.51 -11.23
CA ALA A 83 6.73 -8.87 -9.84
C ALA A 83 5.24 -9.13 -9.60
N VAL A 84 4.35 -8.29 -10.17
CA VAL A 84 2.90 -8.43 -10.04
C VAL A 84 2.39 -9.66 -10.82
N CYS A 85 2.90 -9.89 -12.03
CA CYS A 85 2.57 -11.09 -12.79
C CYS A 85 3.06 -12.38 -12.12
N ALA A 86 4.13 -12.30 -11.32
CA ALA A 86 4.71 -13.44 -10.61
C ALA A 86 4.03 -13.75 -9.25
N MET A 87 2.97 -13.02 -8.89
CA MET A 87 2.23 -13.32 -7.65
C MET A 87 1.58 -14.70 -7.69
N ASP A 88 1.63 -15.39 -6.55
CA ASP A 88 1.04 -16.72 -6.34
C ASP A 88 -0.50 -16.61 -6.19
N TYR A 89 -1.18 -16.15 -7.24
CA TYR A 89 -2.62 -16.01 -7.29
C TYR A 89 -3.15 -16.63 -8.59
N PRO A 90 -4.36 -17.27 -8.62
CA PRO A 90 -4.88 -17.89 -9.85
C PRO A 90 -4.97 -16.86 -10.97
N LYS A 91 -4.41 -17.18 -12.14
CA LYS A 91 -4.32 -16.24 -13.27
C LYS A 91 -5.68 -15.77 -13.79
N ASP A 92 -6.69 -16.62 -13.74
CA ASP A 92 -8.06 -16.32 -14.13
C ASP A 92 -8.80 -15.44 -13.11
N LYS A 93 -8.25 -15.32 -11.89
CA LYS A 93 -8.74 -14.49 -10.79
C LYS A 93 -7.91 -13.20 -10.58
N HIS A 94 -6.88 -12.98 -11.37
CA HIS A 94 -5.99 -11.85 -11.24
C HIS A 94 -5.97 -10.99 -12.51
N GLU A 95 -6.69 -9.89 -12.50
CA GLU A 95 -6.65 -8.86 -13.53
C GLU A 95 -5.58 -7.83 -13.17
N ILE A 96 -4.77 -7.41 -14.14
CA ILE A 96 -3.73 -6.39 -13.95
C ILE A 96 -4.02 -5.21 -14.89
N GLN A 97 -4.06 -4.00 -14.35
CA GLN A 97 -4.24 -2.77 -15.10
C GLN A 97 -3.01 -1.89 -14.94
N VAL A 98 -2.27 -1.67 -16.01
CA VAL A 98 -1.20 -0.66 -16.05
C VAL A 98 -1.84 0.66 -16.48
N LEU A 99 -1.89 1.62 -15.55
CA LEU A 99 -2.54 2.93 -15.73
C LEU A 99 -1.46 3.95 -16.05
N ASP A 100 -1.19 4.14 -17.34
CA ASP A 100 -0.03 4.90 -17.80
C ASP A 100 -0.42 6.32 -18.21
N ASP A 101 0.24 7.29 -17.56
CA ASP A 101 0.14 8.72 -17.84
C ASP A 101 1.43 9.28 -18.47
N SER A 102 2.36 8.40 -18.88
CA SER A 102 3.70 8.81 -19.33
C SER A 102 3.70 9.60 -20.61
N THR A 103 4.63 10.55 -20.71
CA THR A 103 4.85 11.45 -21.85
C THR A 103 6.22 11.27 -22.49
N ASP A 104 7.01 10.33 -22.00
CA ASP A 104 8.36 9.97 -22.43
C ASP A 104 8.45 8.51 -22.95
N GLU A 105 9.66 7.98 -23.09
CA GLU A 105 9.90 6.60 -23.52
C GLU A 105 9.27 5.52 -22.62
N CYS A 106 8.87 5.86 -21.40
CA CYS A 106 8.22 4.94 -20.46
C CYS A 106 6.98 4.29 -21.07
N TYR A 107 6.20 5.04 -21.87
CA TYR A 107 5.03 4.49 -22.55
C TYR A 107 5.39 3.32 -23.49
N GLU A 108 6.40 3.45 -24.33
CA GLU A 108 6.79 2.38 -25.26
C GLU A 108 7.40 1.17 -24.51
N VAL A 109 8.16 1.41 -23.44
CA VAL A 109 8.67 0.35 -22.56
C VAL A 109 7.52 -0.42 -21.94
N THR A 110 6.55 0.29 -21.36
CA THR A 110 5.36 -0.29 -20.71
C THR A 110 4.53 -1.09 -21.71
N LYS A 111 4.25 -0.53 -22.89
CA LYS A 111 3.47 -1.18 -23.94
C LYS A 111 4.09 -2.49 -24.41
N ARG A 112 5.40 -2.49 -24.64
CA ARG A 112 6.15 -3.71 -25.01
C ARG A 112 6.05 -4.76 -23.90
N LYS A 113 6.25 -4.36 -22.63
CA LYS A 113 6.20 -5.28 -21.49
C LYS A 113 4.81 -5.86 -21.27
N VAL A 114 3.77 -5.05 -21.40
CA VAL A 114 2.38 -5.54 -21.32
C VAL A 114 2.10 -6.56 -22.42
N ALA A 115 2.49 -6.30 -23.69
CA ALA A 115 2.32 -7.24 -24.79
C ALA A 115 3.07 -8.57 -24.55
N GLU A 116 4.28 -8.53 -23.99
CA GLU A 116 5.04 -9.71 -23.59
C GLU A 116 4.26 -10.54 -22.57
N MET A 117 3.73 -9.91 -21.52
CA MET A 117 3.00 -10.63 -20.47
C MET A 117 1.66 -11.18 -20.96
N GLN A 118 0.96 -10.45 -21.84
CA GLN A 118 -0.24 -10.96 -22.52
C GLN A 118 0.06 -12.24 -23.31
N ALA A 119 1.17 -12.26 -24.06
CA ALA A 119 1.62 -13.45 -24.82
C ALA A 119 1.94 -14.64 -23.89
N ARG A 120 2.31 -14.40 -22.62
CA ARG A 120 2.53 -15.41 -21.58
C ARG A 120 1.24 -15.84 -20.84
N GLY A 121 0.08 -15.32 -21.28
CA GLY A 121 -1.25 -15.72 -20.78
C GLY A 121 -1.66 -15.02 -19.47
N TYR A 122 -1.14 -13.82 -19.17
CA TYR A 122 -1.62 -12.99 -18.06
C TYR A 122 -2.77 -12.10 -18.53
N ASP A 123 -3.78 -11.89 -17.67
CA ASP A 123 -4.83 -10.91 -17.91
C ASP A 123 -4.34 -9.51 -17.50
N ILE A 124 -3.56 -8.91 -18.37
CA ILE A 124 -2.95 -7.59 -18.18
C ILE A 124 -3.38 -6.63 -19.28
N LYS A 125 -3.70 -5.39 -18.92
CA LYS A 125 -4.17 -4.33 -19.83
C LYS A 125 -3.37 -3.06 -19.61
N LEU A 126 -3.05 -2.38 -20.71
CA LEU A 126 -2.51 -1.02 -20.70
C LEU A 126 -3.65 -0.01 -20.91
N ILE A 127 -3.84 0.88 -19.97
CA ILE A 127 -4.78 2.00 -20.04
C ILE A 127 -3.94 3.27 -20.05
N HIS A 128 -3.74 3.84 -21.25
CA HIS A 128 -2.97 5.06 -21.43
C HIS A 128 -3.87 6.29 -21.50
N ARG A 129 -3.48 7.36 -20.80
CA ARG A 129 -4.16 8.64 -20.80
C ARG A 129 -3.28 9.74 -21.37
N THR A 130 -3.80 10.49 -22.33
CA THR A 130 -3.11 11.67 -22.89
C THR A 130 -3.30 12.92 -22.04
N ILE A 131 -4.36 12.97 -21.23
CA ILE A 131 -4.67 14.07 -20.32
C ILE A 131 -4.59 13.54 -18.89
N ARG A 132 -3.59 13.98 -18.15
CA ARG A 132 -3.29 13.57 -16.77
C ARG A 132 -4.18 14.30 -15.76
N LYS A 133 -5.52 14.31 -15.99
CA LYS A 133 -6.46 14.93 -15.07
C LYS A 133 -6.47 14.19 -13.73
N ASP A 134 -6.42 14.95 -12.62
CA ASP A 134 -6.41 14.43 -11.24
C ASP A 134 -5.26 13.46 -10.96
N TYR A 135 -4.20 13.48 -11.77
CA TYR A 135 -2.96 12.71 -11.58
C TYR A 135 -3.22 11.23 -11.30
N LYS A 136 -2.51 10.63 -10.33
CA LYS A 136 -2.67 9.24 -9.89
C LYS A 136 -4.11 8.89 -9.49
N ALA A 137 -4.78 9.78 -8.75
CA ALA A 137 -6.16 9.54 -8.33
C ALA A 137 -7.12 9.42 -9.52
N GLY A 138 -6.93 10.25 -10.56
CA GLY A 138 -7.67 10.17 -11.81
C GLY A 138 -7.42 8.85 -12.55
N ALA A 139 -6.16 8.41 -12.64
CA ALA A 139 -5.81 7.14 -13.27
C ALA A 139 -6.50 5.95 -12.56
N LEU A 140 -6.38 5.88 -11.24
CA LEU A 140 -7.03 4.84 -10.43
C LEU A 140 -8.55 4.84 -10.61
N LYS A 141 -9.18 6.04 -10.64
CA LYS A 141 -10.62 6.19 -10.86
C LYS A 141 -11.06 5.65 -12.23
N GLU A 142 -10.33 5.98 -13.29
CA GLU A 142 -10.65 5.48 -14.64
C GLU A 142 -10.44 3.96 -14.73
N GLY A 143 -9.35 3.43 -14.18
CA GLY A 143 -9.12 2.00 -14.12
C GLY A 143 -10.21 1.26 -13.32
N MET A 144 -10.72 1.85 -12.25
CA MET A 144 -11.80 1.27 -11.43
C MET A 144 -13.10 1.07 -12.22
N VAL A 145 -13.42 1.94 -13.20
CA VAL A 145 -14.63 1.82 -14.01
C VAL A 145 -14.67 0.51 -14.80
N VAL A 146 -13.52 0.07 -15.30
CA VAL A 146 -13.38 -1.13 -16.14
C VAL A 146 -12.79 -2.34 -15.39
N ALA A 147 -12.53 -2.20 -14.08
CA ALA A 147 -12.02 -3.27 -13.25
C ALA A 147 -13.07 -4.36 -13.06
N ARG A 148 -12.64 -5.64 -13.13
CA ARG A 148 -13.50 -6.80 -12.90
C ARG A 148 -13.48 -7.28 -11.45
N GLY A 149 -12.40 -6.95 -10.73
CA GLY A 149 -12.17 -7.43 -9.37
C GLY A 149 -13.14 -6.86 -8.33
N ASN A 150 -13.48 -7.69 -7.36
CA ASN A 150 -14.18 -7.29 -6.14
C ASN A 150 -13.27 -6.50 -5.20
N PHE A 151 -11.96 -6.70 -5.37
CA PHE A 151 -10.91 -6.06 -4.60
C PHE A 151 -9.90 -5.40 -5.53
N LEU A 152 -9.39 -4.24 -5.13
CA LEU A 152 -8.43 -3.43 -5.88
C LEU A 152 -7.10 -3.37 -5.13
N ALA A 153 -6.07 -4.03 -5.63
CA ALA A 153 -4.71 -3.89 -5.14
C ALA A 153 -4.01 -2.74 -5.86
N ILE A 154 -3.21 -1.94 -5.15
CA ILE A 154 -2.53 -0.77 -5.74
C ILE A 154 -1.04 -0.85 -5.42
N PHE A 155 -0.19 -0.73 -6.46
CA PHE A 155 1.26 -0.63 -6.32
C PHE A 155 1.82 0.48 -7.18
N ASP A 156 2.66 1.34 -6.59
CA ASP A 156 3.44 2.34 -7.30
C ASP A 156 4.57 1.70 -8.11
N ALA A 157 5.07 2.40 -9.11
CA ALA A 157 6.02 1.86 -10.09
C ALA A 157 7.37 1.41 -9.46
N ASP A 158 7.77 2.01 -8.35
CA ASP A 158 9.00 1.69 -7.62
C ASP A 158 8.85 0.52 -6.62
N PHE A 159 7.63 -0.04 -6.46
CA PHE A 159 7.38 -1.17 -5.56
C PHE A 159 7.68 -2.53 -6.21
N VAL A 160 8.09 -3.46 -5.36
CA VAL A 160 8.25 -4.89 -5.72
C VAL A 160 7.47 -5.72 -4.71
N PRO A 161 6.21 -6.07 -5.01
CA PRO A 161 5.41 -6.88 -4.11
C PRO A 161 5.96 -8.30 -3.97
N GLU A 162 5.80 -8.88 -2.77
CA GLU A 162 6.08 -10.30 -2.53
C GLU A 162 5.09 -11.18 -3.27
N LYS A 163 5.52 -12.38 -3.69
CA LYS A 163 4.68 -13.30 -4.47
C LYS A 163 3.38 -13.68 -3.75
N ASP A 164 3.43 -13.84 -2.45
CA ASP A 164 2.30 -14.24 -1.62
C ASP A 164 1.46 -13.06 -1.07
N PHE A 165 1.68 -11.83 -1.58
CA PHE A 165 1.01 -10.63 -1.09
C PHE A 165 -0.53 -10.76 -1.12
N LEU A 166 -1.11 -11.16 -2.25
CA LEU A 166 -2.55 -11.34 -2.38
C LEU A 166 -3.05 -12.49 -1.50
N LEU A 167 -2.32 -13.59 -1.41
CA LEU A 167 -2.67 -14.71 -0.55
C LEU A 167 -2.62 -14.35 0.94
N LYS A 168 -1.81 -13.36 1.34
CA LYS A 168 -1.76 -12.86 2.71
C LYS A 168 -2.83 -11.81 3.04
N THR A 169 -3.32 -11.07 2.05
CA THR A 169 -4.22 -9.92 2.26
C THR A 169 -5.69 -10.24 2.00
N ILE A 170 -5.99 -11.00 0.95
CA ILE A 170 -7.37 -11.33 0.55
C ILE A 170 -8.15 -12.11 1.62
N PRO A 171 -7.57 -13.04 2.38
CA PRO A 171 -8.30 -13.73 3.44
C PRO A 171 -8.98 -12.79 4.45
N TYR A 172 -8.33 -11.69 4.84
CA TYR A 172 -8.94 -10.71 5.77
C TYR A 172 -10.18 -10.06 5.18
N MET A 173 -10.14 -9.76 3.87
CA MET A 173 -11.25 -9.15 3.16
C MET A 173 -12.44 -10.12 2.98
N VAL A 174 -12.15 -11.41 2.83
CA VAL A 174 -13.20 -12.45 2.64
C VAL A 174 -13.82 -12.84 3.98
N MET A 175 -13.01 -13.01 5.03
CA MET A 175 -13.49 -13.41 6.36
C MET A 175 -14.33 -12.33 7.07
N ASP A 176 -14.13 -11.05 6.73
CA ASP A 176 -14.84 -9.94 7.35
C ASP A 176 -15.24 -8.90 6.29
N GLU A 177 -16.55 -8.79 6.05
CA GLU A 177 -17.12 -7.85 5.10
C GLU A 177 -16.97 -6.38 5.53
N GLN A 178 -16.72 -6.11 6.79
CA GLN A 178 -16.50 -4.76 7.31
C GLN A 178 -15.08 -4.25 7.04
N VAL A 179 -14.15 -5.15 6.69
CA VAL A 179 -12.80 -4.75 6.30
C VAL A 179 -12.84 -4.09 4.92
N GLY A 180 -12.69 -2.77 4.89
CA GLY A 180 -12.66 -1.97 3.66
C GLY A 180 -11.26 -1.85 3.03
N LEU A 181 -10.20 -1.99 3.84
CA LEU A 181 -8.80 -1.84 3.42
C LEU A 181 -7.89 -2.78 4.20
N VAL A 182 -6.98 -3.43 3.48
CA VAL A 182 -5.81 -4.10 4.07
C VAL A 182 -4.53 -3.43 3.55
N GLN A 183 -3.75 -2.82 4.45
CA GLN A 183 -2.49 -2.17 4.12
C GLN A 183 -1.32 -3.12 4.34
N GLY A 184 -0.52 -3.36 3.32
CA GLY A 184 0.76 -4.06 3.43
C GLY A 184 1.83 -3.20 4.09
N ARG A 185 2.70 -3.82 4.87
CA ARG A 185 3.89 -3.15 5.41
C ARG A 185 4.93 -2.98 4.30
N TRP A 186 5.49 -1.78 4.19
CA TRP A 186 6.60 -1.55 3.27
C TRP A 186 7.88 -2.21 3.80
N GLY A 187 8.59 -2.86 2.90
CA GLY A 187 9.96 -3.33 3.10
C GLY A 187 10.97 -2.37 2.47
N HIS A 188 12.24 -2.74 2.53
CA HIS A 188 13.33 -1.92 2.02
C HIS A 188 14.20 -2.76 1.07
N LEU A 189 14.37 -2.31 -0.17
CA LEU A 189 15.23 -2.97 -1.15
C LEU A 189 16.72 -2.70 -0.88
N ASN A 190 17.02 -1.49 -0.39
CA ASN A 190 18.40 -0.97 -0.29
C ASN A 190 18.79 -0.51 1.14
N ARG A 191 18.22 -1.13 2.17
CA ARG A 191 18.40 -0.73 3.59
C ARG A 191 19.85 -0.47 3.99
N MET A 192 20.78 -1.32 3.54
CA MET A 192 22.19 -1.33 3.93
C MET A 192 23.12 -0.59 2.96
N GLU A 193 22.56 0.10 1.97
CA GLU A 193 23.34 0.77 0.92
C GLU A 193 24.10 1.99 1.45
N SER A 194 23.50 2.74 2.40
CA SER A 194 24.12 3.90 3.03
C SER A 194 23.57 4.15 4.44
N GLY A 195 24.26 5.00 5.22
CA GLY A 195 23.76 5.45 6.52
C GLY A 195 22.43 6.20 6.41
N LEU A 196 22.18 6.90 5.29
CA LEU A 196 20.92 7.60 5.04
C LEU A 196 19.78 6.61 4.77
N THR A 197 19.98 5.60 3.93
CA THR A 197 18.96 4.58 3.64
C THR A 197 18.64 3.75 4.89
N LEU A 198 19.63 3.48 5.74
CA LEU A 198 19.42 2.84 7.04
C LEU A 198 18.56 3.72 7.97
N ALA A 199 18.88 5.00 8.10
CA ALA A 199 18.11 5.93 8.93
C ALA A 199 16.65 6.06 8.45
N GLN A 200 16.44 6.19 7.14
CA GLN A 200 15.09 6.21 6.53
C GLN A 200 14.32 4.91 6.82
N SER A 201 14.98 3.76 6.72
CA SER A 201 14.35 2.47 6.99
C SER A 201 13.86 2.33 8.42
N ILE A 202 14.60 2.87 9.40
CA ILE A 202 14.19 2.87 10.81
C ILE A 202 12.93 3.72 11.00
N GLY A 203 12.85 4.89 10.36
CA GLY A 203 11.65 5.74 10.41
C GLY A 203 10.42 5.07 9.81
N ILE A 204 10.57 4.45 8.63
CA ILE A 204 9.50 3.71 7.94
C ILE A 204 9.07 2.49 8.75
N ASP A 205 10.02 1.73 9.33
CA ASP A 205 9.71 0.60 10.23
C ASP A 205 8.93 1.07 11.46
N GLY A 206 9.29 2.21 12.06
CA GLY A 206 8.55 2.81 13.17
C GLY A 206 7.10 3.10 12.80
N HIS A 207 6.87 3.67 11.63
CA HIS A 207 5.55 3.97 11.12
C HIS A 207 4.73 2.68 10.88
N PHE A 208 5.22 1.74 10.08
CA PHE A 208 4.45 0.55 9.70
C PHE A 208 4.34 -0.49 10.82
N VAL A 209 5.46 -0.77 11.53
CA VAL A 209 5.48 -1.84 12.54
C VAL A 209 4.80 -1.40 13.84
N VAL A 210 5.00 -0.16 14.26
CA VAL A 210 4.48 0.31 15.54
C VAL A 210 3.20 1.12 15.36
N GLU A 211 3.23 2.23 14.63
CA GLU A 211 2.10 3.16 14.56
C GLU A 211 0.90 2.57 13.83
N GLN A 212 1.07 2.09 12.59
CA GLN A 212 -0.03 1.51 11.80
C GLN A 212 -0.61 0.26 12.47
N SER A 213 0.26 -0.60 13.02
CA SER A 213 -0.18 -1.78 13.75
C SER A 213 -0.95 -1.42 15.03
N ALA A 214 -0.46 -0.43 15.79
CA ALA A 214 -1.15 0.04 17.00
C ALA A 214 -2.54 0.59 16.67
N ARG A 215 -2.67 1.38 15.59
CA ARG A 215 -3.96 1.92 15.12
C ARG A 215 -4.91 0.82 14.70
N SER A 216 -4.47 -0.10 13.83
CA SER A 216 -5.27 -1.22 13.35
C SER A 216 -5.75 -2.12 14.51
N TRP A 217 -4.83 -2.55 15.38
CA TRP A 217 -5.16 -3.44 16.49
C TRP A 217 -5.91 -2.75 17.65
N GLY A 218 -5.80 -1.42 17.73
CA GLY A 218 -6.52 -0.57 18.67
C GLY A 218 -7.88 -0.11 18.18
N ASN A 219 -8.33 -0.56 17.00
CA ASN A 219 -9.57 -0.11 16.34
C ASN A 219 -9.61 1.42 16.14
N LEU A 220 -8.48 2.01 15.79
CA LEU A 220 -8.34 3.42 15.46
C LEU A 220 -8.28 3.61 13.94
N PHE A 221 -8.59 4.81 13.48
CA PHE A 221 -8.49 5.13 12.05
C PHE A 221 -7.06 4.95 11.54
N MET A 222 -6.93 4.26 10.41
CA MET A 222 -5.68 4.08 9.67
C MET A 222 -5.63 5.00 8.45
N ASN A 223 -4.43 5.43 8.09
CA ASN A 223 -4.19 6.09 6.83
C ASN A 223 -3.75 5.05 5.78
N PHE A 224 -4.28 5.16 4.57
CA PHE A 224 -3.70 4.49 3.42
C PHE A 224 -2.43 5.22 2.97
N ASN A 225 -1.34 4.50 2.80
CA ASN A 225 -0.04 5.09 2.45
C ASN A 225 0.16 5.24 0.93
N GLY A 226 -0.92 5.20 0.16
CA GLY A 226 -0.90 5.43 -1.29
C GLY A 226 -0.59 4.20 -2.13
N THR A 227 0.04 3.18 -1.57
CA THR A 227 0.52 1.98 -2.29
C THR A 227 0.57 0.76 -1.38
N ALA A 228 0.78 -0.42 -1.94
CA ALA A 228 0.85 -1.71 -1.25
C ALA A 228 -0.37 -1.99 -0.35
N GLY A 229 -1.56 -1.72 -0.85
CA GLY A 229 -2.81 -1.99 -0.14
C GLY A 229 -3.87 -2.56 -1.04
N VAL A 230 -4.84 -3.23 -0.42
CA VAL A 230 -6.00 -3.84 -1.08
C VAL A 230 -7.27 -3.19 -0.55
N TRP A 231 -8.08 -2.63 -1.45
CA TRP A 231 -9.35 -2.01 -1.15
C TRP A 231 -10.52 -2.90 -1.55
N ARG A 232 -11.58 -2.87 -0.78
CA ARG A 232 -12.89 -3.37 -1.21
C ARG A 232 -13.52 -2.37 -2.19
N ARG A 233 -13.99 -2.87 -3.32
CA ARG A 233 -14.68 -2.06 -4.34
C ARG A 233 -16.13 -1.80 -3.98
#